data_2e898add98167519c8f662f64d52b1c0
#
_entry.id   2e898add98167519c8f662f64d52b1c0
#
_cell.length_a   1.000
_cell.length_b   1.000
_cell.length_c   1.000
_cell.angle_alpha   90.00
_cell.angle_beta   90.00
_cell.angle_gamma   90.00
#
_symmetry.space_group_name_H-M   'P 1'
#
loop_
_entity.id
_entity.type
_entity.pdbx_description
1 polymer ?
#
loop_
_entity_poly.entity_id
_entity_poly.type
_entity_poly.pdbx_seq_one_letter_code
_entity_poly.pdbx_strand_id
1 'polypeptide(L)'
;WETENKYASRYITRVTDKANLEASNQLFIRLVEELHRRGMRVILDGVFNHCGSFNKWMDRERIYENQEGYEPGAYVSQDSPYRSFFKFHNEHEWPYNSFYDGWWGHDTLPKLNYESSPKLEEYILHIAAKWVSPPFNVDGWRLDVAADLGQSQEYNHEFWRKFRKVVKEANPDAIILAEHYGDAGSWLHGDQWDTVMNYDAFMEPLTWFFTGMEKHSDDYQQGMLGNADSFKGAMVYHMASFLGPSLQVAMNELSNHDHSRFLTRTNHHVGRVEHLGSNAASENVRPEVMREAVVMQMTWPGAPTVYYGDEAGVCGFTDPDNRRTYPWGHEDRQMLAFHKAAIRMHRINPVLKTGSLQFLLTDYNCLGYARFTRSEQIIVLFNNNDEERELKVPVWMAGIGREGRLERIFYSDKNGFSVDGSRRDWENQDAFWMPEDVMSGTYTWLSGNDAGELAPETSENGIWTEESTRTDGNWIGHRAGEQAGWLHSPGCENELSAWAVPAETEKLRRKVYCKVESGTIHVKLPSTAAAVYRRVSSSEEMRG
;
A
#
# COMPACT_ATOMS: atom_id res chain seq x y z
N TRP A 1 20.57 -4.06 -24.75
CA TRP A 1 19.26 -3.50 -24.41
C TRP A 1 18.87 -2.34 -25.30
N GLU A 2 19.72 -1.33 -25.44
CA GLU A 2 19.42 -0.14 -26.21
C GLU A 2 19.36 -0.38 -27.71
N THR A 3 20.15 -1.32 -28.22
CA THR A 3 20.11 -1.72 -29.63
C THR A 3 18.84 -2.45 -30.02
N GLU A 4 18.17 -3.10 -29.06
CA GLU A 4 16.92 -3.83 -29.24
C GLU A 4 15.68 -2.99 -28.94
N ASN A 5 15.85 -1.90 -28.18
CA ASN A 5 14.76 -1.03 -27.81
C ASN A 5 14.66 0.18 -28.76
N LYS A 6 13.64 0.18 -29.61
CA LYS A 6 13.38 1.28 -30.57
C LYS A 6 13.20 2.68 -29.93
N TYR A 7 13.02 2.73 -28.59
CA TYR A 7 12.85 3.97 -27.81
C TYR A 7 14.08 4.36 -26.99
N ALA A 8 15.18 3.66 -27.11
CA ALA A 8 16.39 3.92 -26.33
C ALA A 8 16.84 5.39 -26.43
N SER A 9 16.83 5.96 -27.64
CA SER A 9 17.19 7.37 -27.85
C SER A 9 16.28 8.34 -27.08
N ARG A 10 14.98 8.07 -27.02
CA ARG A 10 14.05 8.90 -26.24
C ARG A 10 14.28 8.76 -24.75
N TYR A 11 14.61 7.56 -24.29
CA TYR A 11 14.97 7.33 -22.89
C TYR A 11 16.22 8.09 -22.50
N ILE A 12 17.29 7.99 -23.30
CA ILE A 12 18.55 8.73 -23.09
C ILE A 12 18.28 10.23 -23.01
N THR A 13 17.55 10.80 -23.97
CA THR A 13 17.19 12.22 -23.96
C THR A 13 16.44 12.61 -22.68
N ARG A 14 15.48 11.80 -22.23
CA ARG A 14 14.71 12.09 -21.03
C ARG A 14 15.56 12.16 -19.75
N VAL A 15 16.55 11.30 -19.61
CA VAL A 15 17.36 11.21 -18.38
C VAL A 15 18.62 12.09 -18.43
N THR A 16 19.07 12.53 -19.62
CA THR A 16 20.29 13.35 -19.79
C THR A 16 19.98 14.82 -20.05
N ASP A 17 18.83 15.16 -20.62
CA ASP A 17 18.43 16.54 -20.84
C ASP A 17 18.00 17.20 -19.51
N LYS A 18 18.78 18.18 -19.08
CA LYS A 18 18.53 18.90 -17.82
C LYS A 18 17.25 19.70 -17.83
N ALA A 19 16.80 20.20 -18.98
CA ALA A 19 15.53 20.92 -19.11
C ALA A 19 14.33 19.96 -18.87
N ASN A 20 14.40 18.73 -19.40
CA ASN A 20 13.38 17.72 -19.15
C ASN A 20 13.33 17.29 -17.67
N LEU A 21 14.49 17.16 -17.02
CA LEU A 21 14.55 16.83 -15.59
C LEU A 21 13.92 17.94 -14.75
N GLU A 22 14.20 19.21 -15.08
CA GLU A 22 13.60 20.35 -14.37
C GLU A 22 12.10 20.45 -14.64
N ALA A 23 11.64 20.26 -15.87
CA ALA A 23 10.21 20.20 -16.19
C ALA A 23 9.48 19.09 -15.40
N SER A 24 10.12 17.93 -15.22
CA SER A 24 9.61 16.84 -14.40
C SER A 24 9.52 17.24 -12.92
N ASN A 25 10.51 17.94 -12.39
CA ASN A 25 10.49 18.46 -11.03
C ASN A 25 9.32 19.45 -10.82
N GLN A 26 9.11 20.36 -11.77
CA GLN A 26 8.02 21.34 -11.71
C GLN A 26 6.64 20.64 -11.77
N LEU A 27 6.49 19.63 -12.61
CA LEU A 27 5.26 18.84 -12.67
C LEU A 27 5.02 18.10 -11.35
N PHE A 28 6.05 17.52 -10.74
CA PHE A 28 5.95 16.85 -9.46
C PHE A 28 5.56 17.81 -8.33
N ILE A 29 6.13 19.01 -8.28
CA ILE A 29 5.76 20.04 -7.30
C ILE A 29 4.25 20.33 -7.41
N ARG A 30 3.75 20.58 -8.62
CA ARG A 30 2.32 20.83 -8.85
C ARG A 30 1.43 19.62 -8.46
N LEU A 31 1.92 18.39 -8.70
CA LEU A 31 1.22 17.19 -8.26
C LEU A 31 1.07 17.16 -6.73
N VAL A 32 2.15 17.41 -5.99
CA VAL A 32 2.12 17.43 -4.52
C VAL A 32 1.19 18.54 -4.00
N GLU A 33 1.26 19.73 -4.56
CA GLU A 33 0.36 20.85 -4.21
C GLU A 33 -1.11 20.48 -4.42
N GLU A 34 -1.43 19.85 -5.56
CA GLU A 34 -2.80 19.44 -5.87
C GLU A 34 -3.29 18.32 -4.94
N LEU A 35 -2.43 17.37 -4.59
CA LEU A 35 -2.75 16.32 -3.61
C LEU A 35 -2.99 16.91 -2.22
N HIS A 36 -2.16 17.86 -1.78
CA HIS A 36 -2.36 18.57 -0.52
C HIS A 36 -3.67 19.36 -0.51
N ARG A 37 -4.01 20.04 -1.61
CA ARG A 37 -5.28 20.73 -1.76
C ARG A 37 -6.49 19.80 -1.57
N ARG A 38 -6.35 18.52 -1.94
CA ARG A 38 -7.35 17.46 -1.74
C ARG A 38 -7.26 16.77 -0.36
N GLY A 39 -6.38 17.23 0.52
CA GLY A 39 -6.17 16.63 1.85
C GLY A 39 -5.41 15.29 1.80
N MET A 40 -4.73 14.98 0.69
CA MET A 40 -3.88 13.80 0.54
C MET A 40 -2.44 14.12 0.93
N ARG A 41 -1.71 13.12 1.40
CA ARG A 41 -0.30 13.19 1.73
C ARG A 41 0.52 12.35 0.75
N VAL A 42 1.78 12.75 0.55
CA VAL A 42 2.69 12.10 -0.40
C VAL A 42 3.89 11.54 0.37
N ILE A 43 4.11 10.24 0.26
CA ILE A 43 5.30 9.57 0.80
C ILE A 43 6.10 9.05 -0.39
N LEU A 44 7.37 9.42 -0.46
CA LEU A 44 8.28 8.96 -1.52
C LEU A 44 8.95 7.64 -1.15
N ASP A 45 9.21 6.83 -2.16
CA ASP A 45 10.05 5.64 -2.03
C ASP A 45 11.53 6.03 -2.12
N GLY A 46 12.29 5.73 -1.08
CA GLY A 46 13.71 6.03 -0.92
C GLY A 46 14.54 4.77 -1.06
N VAL A 47 15.01 4.47 -2.27
CA VAL A 47 15.95 3.37 -2.54
C VAL A 47 17.36 3.87 -2.28
N PHE A 48 17.83 3.73 -1.02
CA PHE A 48 19.11 4.28 -0.58
C PHE A 48 20.19 3.22 -0.35
N ASN A 49 19.85 1.93 -0.30
CA ASN A 49 20.80 0.86 -0.13
C ASN A 49 21.64 0.59 -1.38
N HIS A 50 21.04 0.75 -2.55
CA HIS A 50 21.64 0.49 -3.86
C HIS A 50 21.11 1.50 -4.88
N CYS A 51 21.61 1.45 -6.10
CA CYS A 51 21.02 2.19 -7.22
C CYS A 51 20.87 1.27 -8.43
N GLY A 52 20.15 1.73 -9.45
CA GLY A 52 20.17 1.03 -10.74
C GLY A 52 21.53 1.17 -11.42
N SER A 53 21.99 0.14 -12.12
CA SER A 53 23.25 0.15 -12.87
C SER A 53 23.34 1.28 -13.91
N PHE A 54 22.18 1.71 -14.40
CA PHE A 54 22.04 2.83 -15.35
C PHE A 54 22.08 4.24 -14.68
N ASN A 55 22.15 4.32 -13.34
CA ASN A 55 22.30 5.59 -12.65
C ASN A 55 23.63 6.26 -13.05
N LYS A 56 23.63 7.59 -13.23
CA LYS A 56 24.81 8.36 -13.62
C LYS A 56 26.05 8.14 -12.74
N TRP A 57 25.88 7.69 -11.51
CA TRP A 57 27.01 7.41 -10.62
C TRP A 57 27.77 6.14 -11.02
N MET A 58 27.05 5.11 -11.48
CA MET A 58 27.63 3.87 -11.99
C MET A 58 27.83 3.94 -13.51
N ASP A 59 26.76 4.26 -14.26
CA ASP A 59 26.71 4.37 -15.72
C ASP A 59 27.21 3.11 -16.45
N ARG A 60 26.79 1.94 -15.98
CA ARG A 60 27.16 0.67 -16.61
C ARG A 60 26.65 0.55 -18.04
N GLU A 61 25.47 1.07 -18.32
CA GLU A 61 24.83 1.11 -19.63
C GLU A 61 25.37 2.24 -20.52
N ARG A 62 26.34 3.05 -20.03
CA ARG A 62 27.03 4.09 -20.77
C ARG A 62 26.09 5.17 -21.33
N ILE A 63 25.03 5.47 -20.60
CA ILE A 63 24.01 6.46 -20.99
C ILE A 63 24.57 7.88 -20.89
N TYR A 64 25.38 8.14 -19.87
CA TYR A 64 25.94 9.47 -19.58
C TYR A 64 27.36 9.65 -20.14
N GLU A 65 27.98 8.57 -20.60
CA GLU A 65 29.30 8.64 -21.20
C GLU A 65 29.29 9.57 -22.43
N ASN A 66 30.16 10.56 -22.42
CA ASN A 66 30.27 11.59 -23.46
C ASN A 66 29.05 12.54 -23.58
N GLN A 67 28.13 12.55 -22.62
CA GLN A 67 27.06 13.55 -22.58
C GLN A 67 27.59 14.87 -21.97
N GLU A 68 27.26 15.98 -22.62
CA GLU A 68 27.68 17.28 -22.15
C GLU A 68 27.13 17.61 -20.76
N GLY A 69 28.01 18.03 -19.85
CA GLY A 69 27.66 18.42 -18.50
C GLY A 69 27.41 17.23 -17.52
N TYR A 70 27.87 16.04 -17.90
CA TYR A 70 27.94 14.88 -17.02
C TYR A 70 29.37 14.38 -16.82
N GLU A 71 29.67 13.97 -15.62
CA GLU A 71 30.92 13.30 -15.27
C GLU A 71 30.88 11.82 -15.61
N PRO A 72 32.01 11.17 -15.90
CA PRO A 72 32.03 9.73 -16.16
C PRO A 72 31.57 8.94 -14.94
N GLY A 73 30.74 7.92 -15.14
CA GLY A 73 30.31 7.02 -14.08
C GLY A 73 31.47 6.16 -13.53
N ALA A 74 31.27 5.59 -12.35
CA ALA A 74 32.28 4.77 -11.67
C ALA A 74 32.64 3.49 -12.43
N TYR A 75 31.72 2.94 -13.22
CA TYR A 75 31.99 1.81 -14.11
C TYR A 75 32.93 2.22 -15.26
N VAL A 76 32.71 3.42 -15.79
CA VAL A 76 33.42 3.92 -16.99
C VAL A 76 34.86 4.27 -16.69
N SER A 77 35.14 4.95 -15.56
CA SER A 77 36.47 5.48 -15.27
C SER A 77 36.88 5.31 -13.80
N GLN A 78 38.14 4.98 -13.60
CA GLN A 78 38.78 4.97 -12.27
C GLN A 78 38.81 6.36 -11.63
N ASP A 79 38.91 7.40 -12.44
CA ASP A 79 38.97 8.80 -12.00
C ASP A 79 37.59 9.42 -11.81
N SER A 80 36.52 8.63 -11.88
CA SER A 80 35.15 9.07 -11.66
C SER A 80 34.97 9.75 -10.29
N PRO A 81 34.32 10.91 -10.20
CA PRO A 81 34.00 11.55 -8.92
C PRO A 81 33.04 10.71 -8.06
N TYR A 82 32.44 9.69 -8.63
CA TYR A 82 31.53 8.72 -7.98
C TYR A 82 32.23 7.41 -7.60
N ARG A 83 33.54 7.26 -7.87
CA ARG A 83 34.28 6.03 -7.62
C ARG A 83 34.14 5.51 -6.19
N SER A 84 34.17 6.40 -5.19
CA SER A 84 34.03 6.04 -3.78
C SER A 84 32.62 5.64 -3.36
N PHE A 85 31.60 5.88 -4.21
CA PHE A 85 30.23 5.52 -3.92
C PHE A 85 29.97 4.02 -4.00
N PHE A 86 30.93 3.28 -4.60
CA PHE A 86 30.86 1.84 -4.81
C PHE A 86 32.14 1.17 -4.33
N LYS A 87 32.04 -0.10 -3.96
CA LYS A 87 33.18 -0.93 -3.61
C LYS A 87 33.56 -1.80 -4.81
N PHE A 88 34.75 -1.60 -5.33
CA PHE A 88 35.29 -2.42 -6.40
C PHE A 88 36.33 -3.40 -5.85
N HIS A 89 36.35 -4.62 -6.38
CA HIS A 89 37.23 -5.71 -5.94
C HIS A 89 38.49 -5.85 -6.79
N ASN A 90 38.51 -5.26 -7.99
CA ASN A 90 39.65 -5.27 -8.88
C ASN A 90 39.95 -3.86 -9.40
N GLU A 91 41.09 -3.30 -9.00
CA GLU A 91 41.51 -1.95 -9.35
C GLU A 91 42.21 -1.84 -10.74
N HIS A 92 42.35 -2.97 -11.45
CA HIS A 92 43.09 -3.04 -12.73
C HIS A 92 42.16 -3.23 -13.94
N GLU A 93 40.84 -3.20 -13.76
CA GLU A 93 39.87 -3.55 -14.79
C GLU A 93 39.23 -2.34 -15.49
N TRP A 94 39.67 -1.10 -15.19
CA TRP A 94 39.22 0.06 -15.94
C TRP A 94 39.89 0.15 -17.31
N PRO A 95 39.16 0.73 -18.29
CA PRO A 95 37.78 1.22 -18.23
C PRO A 95 36.74 0.10 -18.22
N TYR A 96 35.52 0.43 -17.77
CA TYR A 96 34.35 -0.46 -17.73
C TYR A 96 34.48 -1.60 -16.70
N ASN A 97 34.82 -1.22 -15.49
CA ASN A 97 35.04 -2.17 -14.39
C ASN A 97 33.74 -2.77 -13.86
N SER A 98 33.53 -4.06 -14.10
CA SER A 98 32.36 -4.83 -13.65
C SER A 98 32.54 -5.55 -12.30
N PHE A 99 33.69 -5.41 -11.64
CA PHE A 99 34.01 -6.08 -10.38
C PHE A 99 33.62 -5.24 -9.17
N TYR A 100 32.33 -4.95 -9.01
CA TYR A 100 31.79 -4.17 -7.90
C TYR A 100 30.76 -4.96 -7.10
N ASP A 101 30.50 -4.52 -5.85
CA ASP A 101 29.44 -5.11 -5.01
C ASP A 101 28.06 -4.78 -5.57
N GLY A 102 27.27 -5.81 -5.83
CA GLY A 102 25.83 -5.72 -6.07
C GLY A 102 25.04 -6.14 -4.83
N TRP A 103 23.87 -5.54 -4.61
CA TRP A 103 22.96 -6.01 -3.57
C TRP A 103 22.52 -7.44 -3.89
N TRP A 104 22.71 -8.36 -2.94
CA TRP A 104 22.56 -9.81 -3.11
C TRP A 104 23.30 -10.38 -4.34
N GLY A 105 24.38 -9.73 -4.77
CA GLY A 105 25.18 -10.14 -5.92
C GLY A 105 24.59 -9.77 -7.28
N HIS A 106 23.50 -9.00 -7.33
CA HIS A 106 22.92 -8.51 -8.58
C HIS A 106 23.73 -7.33 -9.14
N ASP A 107 24.34 -7.51 -10.29
CA ASP A 107 25.16 -6.51 -10.96
C ASP A 107 24.33 -5.33 -11.53
N THR A 108 23.03 -5.52 -11.69
CA THR A 108 22.08 -4.46 -12.06
C THR A 108 21.68 -3.56 -10.88
N LEU A 109 22.06 -3.94 -9.65
CA LEU A 109 21.74 -3.25 -8.40
C LEU A 109 23.04 -2.93 -7.61
N PRO A 110 23.92 -2.04 -8.12
CA PRO A 110 25.17 -1.68 -7.44
C PRO A 110 24.92 -1.21 -6.01
N LYS A 111 25.54 -1.86 -5.03
CA LYS A 111 25.41 -1.52 -3.62
C LYS A 111 26.20 -0.25 -3.31
N LEU A 112 25.58 0.67 -2.56
CA LEU A 112 26.19 1.94 -2.17
C LEU A 112 27.12 1.75 -0.95
N ASN A 113 28.30 2.37 -1.01
CA ASN A 113 29.40 2.19 -0.07
C ASN A 113 29.51 3.40 0.88
N TYR A 114 28.58 3.53 1.80
CA TYR A 114 28.50 4.67 2.71
C TYR A 114 29.67 4.78 3.67
N GLU A 115 30.11 3.68 4.30
CA GLU A 115 31.13 3.68 5.35
C GLU A 115 32.50 4.17 4.83
N SER A 116 32.74 4.03 3.53
CA SER A 116 33.98 4.49 2.89
C SER A 116 33.79 5.78 2.09
N SER A 117 32.59 6.35 2.07
CA SER A 117 32.27 7.56 1.27
C SER A 117 31.45 8.59 2.05
N PRO A 118 32.09 9.44 2.87
CA PRO A 118 31.41 10.56 3.52
C PRO A 118 30.67 11.48 2.55
N LYS A 119 31.21 11.64 1.32
CA LYS A 119 30.55 12.41 0.26
C LYS A 119 29.21 11.82 -0.16
N LEU A 120 29.10 10.48 -0.22
CA LEU A 120 27.83 9.81 -0.49
C LEU A 120 26.83 10.02 0.65
N GLU A 121 27.27 9.82 1.90
CA GLU A 121 26.44 10.04 3.07
C GLU A 121 25.85 11.45 3.09
N GLU A 122 26.70 12.48 2.94
CA GLU A 122 26.29 13.87 2.89
C GLU A 122 25.30 14.14 1.76
N TYR A 123 25.55 13.58 0.58
CA TYR A 123 24.67 13.74 -0.57
C TYR A 123 23.29 13.15 -0.32
N ILE A 124 23.20 11.94 0.23
CA ILE A 124 21.92 11.29 0.51
C ILE A 124 21.17 12.00 1.64
N LEU A 125 21.84 12.42 2.71
CA LEU A 125 21.21 13.21 3.77
C LEU A 125 20.68 14.56 3.23
N HIS A 126 21.38 15.19 2.31
CA HIS A 126 20.87 16.38 1.62
C HIS A 126 19.61 16.07 0.79
N ILE A 127 19.58 14.95 0.05
CA ILE A 127 18.40 14.50 -0.71
C ILE A 127 17.23 14.26 0.24
N ALA A 128 17.47 13.59 1.37
CA ALA A 128 16.43 13.29 2.37
C ALA A 128 15.73 14.56 2.87
N ALA A 129 16.50 15.61 3.18
CA ALA A 129 15.96 16.90 3.60
C ALA A 129 15.30 17.68 2.47
N LYS A 130 15.91 17.66 1.27
CA LYS A 130 15.45 18.42 0.09
C LYS A 130 14.00 18.11 -0.28
N TRP A 131 13.64 16.84 -0.39
CA TRP A 131 12.32 16.44 -0.88
C TRP A 131 11.20 16.72 0.11
N VAL A 132 11.49 16.73 1.41
CA VAL A 132 10.49 17.10 2.45
C VAL A 132 10.42 18.60 2.71
N SER A 133 11.27 19.40 2.04
CA SER A 133 11.33 20.87 2.14
C SER A 133 10.67 21.54 0.94
N PRO A 134 10.33 22.84 1.03
CA PRO A 134 9.94 23.62 -0.13
C PRO A 134 11.03 23.58 -1.25
N PRO A 135 10.64 23.53 -2.51
CA PRO A 135 9.27 23.58 -3.04
C PRO A 135 8.57 22.21 -3.14
N PHE A 136 9.23 21.09 -2.87
CA PHE A 136 8.69 19.74 -3.07
C PHE A 136 7.63 19.36 -2.01
N ASN A 137 7.92 19.64 -0.72
CA ASN A 137 7.00 19.47 0.40
C ASN A 137 6.34 18.08 0.53
N VAL A 138 7.05 17.00 0.20
CA VAL A 138 6.50 15.65 0.45
C VAL A 138 6.39 15.38 1.94
N ASP A 139 5.49 14.48 2.32
CA ASP A 139 5.10 14.24 3.71
C ASP A 139 5.89 13.09 4.36
N GLY A 140 6.85 12.51 3.67
CA GLY A 140 7.70 11.47 4.26
C GLY A 140 8.37 10.55 3.26
N TRP A 141 9.04 9.54 3.82
CA TRP A 141 9.80 8.53 3.11
C TRP A 141 9.34 7.12 3.46
N ARG A 142 9.15 6.28 2.46
CA ARG A 142 9.23 4.82 2.58
C ARG A 142 10.67 4.44 2.23
N LEU A 143 11.31 3.65 3.04
CA LEU A 143 12.72 3.30 2.91
C LEU A 143 12.83 1.85 2.44
N ASP A 144 13.29 1.67 1.21
CA ASP A 144 13.53 0.37 0.60
C ASP A 144 14.68 -0.36 1.28
N VAL A 145 14.49 -1.64 1.61
CA VAL A 145 15.46 -2.53 2.28
C VAL A 145 16.32 -1.84 3.33
N ALA A 146 15.68 -1.08 4.19
CA ALA A 146 16.34 -0.12 5.10
C ALA A 146 17.37 -0.76 6.04
N ALA A 147 17.15 -2.01 6.46
CA ALA A 147 18.07 -2.74 7.34
C ALA A 147 19.38 -3.15 6.66
N ASP A 148 19.40 -3.23 5.32
CA ASP A 148 20.57 -3.65 4.56
C ASP A 148 21.54 -2.51 4.25
N LEU A 149 21.15 -1.23 4.52
CA LEU A 149 21.98 -0.08 4.22
C LEU A 149 23.29 -0.11 5.04
N GLY A 150 24.41 0.14 4.38
CA GLY A 150 25.74 0.10 4.97
C GLY A 150 26.37 -1.29 4.91
N GLN A 151 27.48 -1.46 5.61
CA GLN A 151 28.25 -2.72 5.69
C GLN A 151 28.18 -3.34 7.09
N SER A 152 27.84 -2.52 8.12
CA SER A 152 27.70 -2.94 9.51
C SER A 152 26.37 -2.47 10.10
N GLN A 153 25.88 -3.23 11.09
CA GLN A 153 24.65 -2.86 11.78
C GLN A 153 24.82 -1.57 12.59
N GLU A 154 25.98 -1.36 13.18
CA GLU A 154 26.31 -0.14 13.93
C GLU A 154 26.22 1.08 13.03
N TYR A 155 26.79 1.02 11.82
CA TYR A 155 26.70 2.10 10.86
C TYR A 155 25.25 2.32 10.39
N ASN A 156 24.50 1.25 10.12
CA ASN A 156 23.10 1.31 9.74
C ASN A 156 22.29 2.14 10.75
N HIS A 157 22.38 1.80 12.06
CA HIS A 157 21.70 2.54 13.11
C HIS A 157 22.16 4.00 13.21
N GLU A 158 23.46 4.27 13.05
CA GLU A 158 24.00 5.65 13.07
C GLU A 158 23.46 6.46 11.89
N PHE A 159 23.45 5.88 10.68
CA PHE A 159 22.93 6.52 9.48
C PHE A 159 21.46 6.89 9.63
N TRP A 160 20.61 5.97 10.11
CA TRP A 160 19.18 6.24 10.27
C TRP A 160 18.88 7.30 11.35
N ARG A 161 19.72 7.43 12.37
CA ARG A 161 19.65 8.57 13.30
C ARG A 161 19.97 9.90 12.63
N LYS A 162 21.01 9.93 11.80
CA LYS A 162 21.35 11.11 11.00
C LYS A 162 20.24 11.45 10.02
N PHE A 163 19.72 10.44 9.32
CA PHE A 163 18.63 10.58 8.37
C PHE A 163 17.38 11.17 9.04
N ARG A 164 16.95 10.58 10.15
CA ARG A 164 15.83 11.12 10.94
C ARG A 164 16.07 12.57 11.35
N LYS A 165 17.25 12.88 11.82
CA LYS A 165 17.58 14.24 12.25
C LYS A 165 17.35 15.24 11.14
N VAL A 166 17.94 15.03 9.96
CA VAL A 166 17.84 15.99 8.84
C VAL A 166 16.41 16.06 8.29
N VAL A 167 15.67 14.95 8.24
CA VAL A 167 14.28 14.92 7.80
C VAL A 167 13.39 15.69 8.77
N LYS A 168 13.50 15.43 10.09
CA LYS A 168 12.65 16.08 11.10
C LYS A 168 13.01 17.54 11.33
N GLU A 169 14.25 17.95 11.11
CA GLU A 169 14.67 19.36 11.09
C GLU A 169 14.07 20.11 9.88
N ALA A 170 13.96 19.45 8.75
CA ALA A 170 13.38 20.01 7.53
C ALA A 170 11.84 20.03 7.56
N ASN A 171 11.23 18.94 8.02
CA ASN A 171 9.78 18.81 8.18
C ASN A 171 9.48 17.88 9.38
N PRO A 172 9.11 18.43 10.56
CA PRO A 172 8.86 17.64 11.76
C PRO A 172 7.69 16.65 11.61
N ASP A 173 6.75 16.92 10.71
CA ASP A 173 5.58 16.08 10.45
C ASP A 173 5.83 14.96 9.42
N ALA A 174 6.97 14.98 8.73
CA ALA A 174 7.31 13.96 7.74
C ALA A 174 7.46 12.59 8.40
N ILE A 175 6.75 11.58 7.87
CA ILE A 175 6.87 10.19 8.34
C ILE A 175 8.12 9.51 7.77
N ILE A 176 8.73 8.63 8.56
CA ILE A 176 9.81 7.74 8.14
C ILE A 176 9.32 6.31 8.35
N LEU A 177 8.93 5.66 7.25
CA LEU A 177 8.40 4.30 7.21
C LEU A 177 9.40 3.39 6.49
N ALA A 178 9.84 2.33 7.14
CA ALA A 178 10.83 1.44 6.57
C ALA A 178 10.24 0.12 6.07
N GLU A 179 10.80 -0.41 5.00
CA GLU A 179 10.63 -1.82 4.66
C GLU A 179 11.62 -2.64 5.47
N HIS A 180 11.09 -3.62 6.20
CA HIS A 180 11.89 -4.57 6.96
C HIS A 180 11.11 -5.85 7.21
N TYR A 181 11.75 -6.98 7.01
CA TYR A 181 11.28 -8.31 7.39
C TYR A 181 11.90 -8.70 8.74
N GLY A 182 11.09 -9.22 9.65
CA GLY A 182 11.54 -9.60 10.97
C GLY A 182 11.38 -8.50 12.02
N ASP A 183 12.09 -8.65 13.15
CA ASP A 183 11.96 -7.74 14.29
C ASP A 183 12.58 -6.37 14.02
N ALA A 184 11.75 -5.37 13.90
CA ALA A 184 12.14 -3.97 13.71
C ALA A 184 12.38 -3.21 15.03
N GLY A 185 12.23 -3.85 16.19
CA GLY A 185 12.23 -3.19 17.50
C GLY A 185 13.41 -2.27 17.73
N SER A 186 14.63 -2.68 17.31
CA SER A 186 15.85 -1.89 17.50
C SER A 186 15.88 -0.55 16.76
N TRP A 187 15.08 -0.38 15.70
CA TRP A 187 14.96 0.88 14.95
C TRP A 187 13.76 1.73 15.36
N LEU A 188 12.84 1.19 16.17
CA LEU A 188 11.58 1.84 16.55
C LEU A 188 11.62 2.52 17.94
N HIS A 189 12.79 2.85 18.46
CA HIS A 189 12.94 3.53 19.75
C HIS A 189 12.65 5.04 19.71
N GLY A 190 12.22 5.57 18.55
CA GLY A 190 11.86 6.98 18.38
C GLY A 190 13.01 7.87 17.88
N ASP A 191 14.19 7.30 17.64
CA ASP A 191 15.40 7.99 17.17
C ASP A 191 15.79 7.65 15.72
N GLN A 192 15.08 6.71 15.08
CA GLN A 192 15.34 6.25 13.70
C GLN A 192 14.05 6.24 12.88
N TRP A 193 13.43 5.08 12.65
CA TRP A 193 12.18 4.98 11.90
C TRP A 193 10.97 5.32 12.79
N ASP A 194 9.93 5.88 12.21
CA ASP A 194 8.66 6.06 12.91
C ASP A 194 7.87 4.75 12.95
N THR A 195 7.92 3.96 11.85
CA THR A 195 7.19 2.71 11.70
C THR A 195 7.74 1.88 10.53
N VAL A 196 7.09 0.74 10.24
CA VAL A 196 7.46 -0.18 9.16
C VAL A 196 6.25 -0.62 8.34
N MET A 197 6.52 -1.19 7.16
CA MET A 197 5.60 -2.09 6.46
C MET A 197 5.36 -3.31 7.35
N ASN A 198 4.11 -3.53 7.76
CA ASN A 198 3.79 -4.44 8.87
C ASN A 198 3.63 -5.88 8.41
N TYR A 199 4.72 -6.52 8.03
CA TYR A 199 4.72 -7.90 7.57
C TYR A 199 4.42 -8.88 8.71
N ASP A 200 5.25 -8.86 9.75
CA ASP A 200 5.22 -9.87 10.81
C ASP A 200 4.05 -9.70 11.77
N ALA A 201 3.70 -8.44 12.14
CA ALA A 201 2.61 -8.17 13.08
C ALA A 201 1.25 -7.94 12.39
N PHE A 202 1.13 -8.23 11.08
CA PHE A 202 -0.14 -8.13 10.35
C PHE A 202 -0.22 -9.07 9.15
N MET A 203 0.53 -8.81 8.06
CA MET A 203 0.32 -9.44 6.76
C MET A 203 0.49 -10.97 6.82
N GLU A 204 1.59 -11.45 7.37
CA GLU A 204 1.91 -12.88 7.35
C GLU A 204 0.98 -13.70 8.22
N PRO A 205 0.74 -13.38 9.51
CA PRO A 205 -0.20 -14.14 10.32
C PRO A 205 -1.63 -14.12 9.76
N LEU A 206 -2.06 -12.98 9.21
CA LEU A 206 -3.36 -12.83 8.58
C LEU A 206 -3.49 -13.73 7.34
N THR A 207 -2.48 -13.73 6.48
CA THR A 207 -2.44 -14.56 5.27
C THR A 207 -2.56 -16.03 5.61
N TRP A 208 -1.75 -16.52 6.55
CA TRP A 208 -1.81 -17.91 7.02
C TRP A 208 -3.18 -18.27 7.60
N PHE A 209 -3.76 -17.37 8.43
CA PHE A 209 -5.05 -17.65 9.07
C PHE A 209 -6.19 -17.75 8.06
N PHE A 210 -6.31 -16.80 7.13
CA PHE A 210 -7.43 -16.79 6.20
C PHE A 210 -7.26 -17.72 5.00
N THR A 211 -6.04 -17.98 4.58
CA THR A 211 -5.79 -18.70 3.33
C THR A 211 -4.94 -19.96 3.48
N GLY A 212 -4.19 -20.13 4.56
CA GLY A 212 -3.18 -21.19 4.67
C GLY A 212 -2.01 -21.05 3.71
N MET A 213 -1.92 -19.92 2.99
CA MET A 213 -0.88 -19.66 1.99
C MET A 213 0.25 -18.79 2.56
N GLU A 214 1.44 -19.02 2.06
CA GLU A 214 2.56 -18.11 2.20
C GLU A 214 2.37 -16.86 1.31
N LYS A 215 2.94 -15.73 1.69
CA LYS A 215 2.73 -14.42 1.06
C LYS A 215 3.10 -14.32 -0.44
N HIS A 216 4.03 -15.14 -0.92
CA HIS A 216 4.38 -15.22 -2.35
C HIS A 216 3.62 -16.32 -3.11
N SER A 217 2.74 -17.06 -2.42
CA SER A 217 2.11 -18.29 -2.92
C SER A 217 3.09 -19.44 -3.17
N ASP A 218 4.23 -19.46 -2.50
CA ASP A 218 5.26 -20.49 -2.66
C ASP A 218 4.97 -21.73 -1.80
N ASP A 219 4.11 -21.63 -0.79
CA ASP A 219 3.74 -22.72 0.11
C ASP A 219 2.28 -22.64 0.56
N TYR A 220 1.69 -23.81 0.85
CA TYR A 220 0.37 -23.95 1.44
C TYR A 220 0.42 -24.94 2.62
N GLN A 221 -0.06 -24.50 3.78
CA GLN A 221 -0.10 -25.33 4.98
C GLN A 221 -1.52 -25.40 5.57
N GLN A 222 -2.18 -26.52 5.36
CA GLN A 222 -3.53 -26.79 5.86
C GLN A 222 -3.66 -26.57 7.38
N GLY A 223 -2.62 -26.87 8.16
CA GLY A 223 -2.62 -26.68 9.61
C GLY A 223 -2.56 -25.23 10.08
N MET A 224 -2.25 -24.30 9.18
CA MET A 224 -2.24 -22.86 9.45
C MET A 224 -3.58 -22.20 9.10
N LEU A 225 -4.29 -22.74 8.12
CA LEU A 225 -5.63 -22.27 7.74
C LEU A 225 -6.57 -22.36 8.94
N GLY A 226 -7.13 -21.23 9.35
CA GLY A 226 -8.07 -21.11 10.46
C GLY A 226 -7.51 -21.36 11.85
N ASN A 227 -6.18 -21.47 12.00
CA ASN A 227 -5.54 -21.69 13.29
C ASN A 227 -5.47 -20.37 14.08
N ALA A 228 -6.56 -20.09 14.83
CA ALA A 228 -6.72 -18.85 15.58
C ALA A 228 -5.72 -18.69 16.73
N ASP A 229 -5.27 -19.78 17.34
CA ASP A 229 -4.27 -19.73 18.41
C ASP A 229 -2.88 -19.40 17.86
N SER A 230 -2.49 -19.99 16.73
CA SER A 230 -1.26 -19.64 16.02
C SER A 230 -1.28 -18.18 15.58
N PHE A 231 -2.38 -17.73 14.97
CA PHE A 231 -2.59 -16.33 14.60
C PHE A 231 -2.41 -15.39 15.78
N LYS A 232 -3.14 -15.64 16.89
CA LYS A 232 -3.04 -14.83 18.10
C LYS A 232 -1.63 -14.82 18.67
N GLY A 233 -0.98 -15.99 18.72
CA GLY A 233 0.39 -16.13 19.23
C GLY A 233 1.37 -15.28 18.42
N ALA A 234 1.34 -15.36 17.10
CA ALA A 234 2.19 -14.58 16.21
C ALA A 234 1.92 -13.06 16.33
N MET A 235 0.65 -12.66 16.28
CA MET A 235 0.27 -11.24 16.39
C MET A 235 0.73 -10.64 17.73
N VAL A 236 0.50 -11.32 18.85
CA VAL A 236 0.90 -10.82 20.17
C VAL A 236 2.42 -10.74 20.28
N TYR A 237 3.12 -11.75 19.78
CA TYR A 237 4.59 -11.78 19.81
C TYR A 237 5.20 -10.62 19.04
N HIS A 238 4.80 -10.46 17.77
CA HIS A 238 5.38 -9.43 16.90
C HIS A 238 4.92 -8.02 17.28
N MET A 239 3.67 -7.83 17.67
CA MET A 239 3.20 -6.52 18.14
C MET A 239 3.94 -6.05 19.41
N ALA A 240 4.45 -6.95 20.23
CA ALA A 240 5.17 -6.60 21.44
C ALA A 240 6.53 -5.93 21.20
N SER A 241 7.10 -6.05 20.00
CA SER A 241 8.35 -5.36 19.61
C SER A 241 8.14 -3.89 19.24
N PHE A 242 6.89 -3.47 19.02
CA PHE A 242 6.57 -2.09 18.67
C PHE A 242 6.33 -1.21 19.90
N LEU A 243 6.80 0.03 19.83
CA LEU A 243 6.22 1.09 20.67
C LEU A 243 4.78 1.40 20.19
N GLY A 244 3.91 1.76 21.14
CA GLY A 244 2.50 2.01 20.82
C GLY A 244 2.27 2.99 19.66
N PRO A 245 2.94 4.17 19.61
CA PRO A 245 2.81 5.08 18.46
C PRO A 245 3.25 4.47 17.12
N SER A 246 4.34 3.70 17.11
CA SER A 246 4.82 3.04 15.90
C SER A 246 3.84 1.99 15.40
N LEU A 247 3.23 1.21 16.30
CA LEU A 247 2.22 0.22 15.95
C LEU A 247 0.95 0.86 15.37
N GLN A 248 0.52 2.00 15.92
CA GLN A 248 -0.69 2.69 15.48
C GLN A 248 -0.60 3.25 14.06
N VAL A 249 0.60 3.44 13.53
CA VAL A 249 0.86 3.92 12.16
C VAL A 249 1.57 2.90 11.30
N ALA A 250 1.74 1.66 11.79
CA ALA A 250 2.32 0.56 11.03
C ALA A 250 1.49 0.26 9.78
N MET A 251 2.15 0.06 8.64
CA MET A 251 1.51 -0.08 7.34
C MET A 251 0.89 -1.48 7.19
N ASN A 252 -0.43 -1.58 7.47
CA ASN A 252 -1.18 -2.83 7.39
C ASN A 252 -1.67 -3.05 5.97
N GLU A 253 -0.99 -3.89 5.22
CA GLU A 253 -1.31 -4.23 3.84
C GLU A 253 -1.70 -5.70 3.69
N LEU A 254 -2.55 -6.02 2.72
CA LEU A 254 -2.90 -7.38 2.32
C LEU A 254 -2.05 -7.84 1.15
N SER A 255 -1.74 -6.95 0.25
CA SER A 255 -0.91 -7.14 -0.93
C SER A 255 0.06 -5.99 -1.08
N ASN A 256 1.17 -6.21 -1.79
CA ASN A 256 2.07 -5.16 -2.23
C ASN A 256 2.75 -5.54 -3.56
N HIS A 257 3.74 -4.75 -3.96
CA HIS A 257 4.43 -4.90 -5.25
C HIS A 257 5.41 -6.09 -5.32
N ASP A 258 5.70 -6.77 -4.21
CA ASP A 258 6.58 -7.95 -4.14
C ASP A 258 5.82 -9.25 -3.96
N HIS A 259 4.70 -9.23 -3.24
CA HIS A 259 3.96 -10.40 -2.85
C HIS A 259 2.82 -10.72 -3.83
N SER A 260 2.34 -11.94 -3.84
CA SER A 260 1.11 -12.27 -4.57
C SER A 260 -0.07 -11.47 -4.02
N ARG A 261 -1.04 -11.16 -4.87
CA ARG A 261 -2.27 -10.49 -4.46
C ARG A 261 -3.04 -11.35 -3.45
N PHE A 262 -3.59 -10.73 -2.40
CA PHE A 262 -4.33 -11.49 -1.38
C PHE A 262 -5.50 -12.28 -1.98
N LEU A 263 -6.22 -11.68 -2.92
CA LEU A 263 -7.31 -12.36 -3.61
C LEU A 263 -6.82 -13.62 -4.35
N THR A 264 -5.64 -13.59 -4.96
CA THR A 264 -5.01 -14.77 -5.58
C THR A 264 -4.71 -15.85 -4.55
N ARG A 265 -4.17 -15.50 -3.37
CA ARG A 265 -3.87 -16.48 -2.33
C ARG A 265 -5.11 -17.25 -1.84
N THR A 266 -6.31 -16.70 -2.02
CA THR A 266 -7.57 -17.39 -1.65
C THR A 266 -7.89 -18.61 -2.50
N ASN A 267 -7.22 -18.79 -3.65
CA ASN A 267 -7.42 -19.96 -4.53
C ASN A 267 -6.54 -21.16 -4.19
N HIS A 268 -5.58 -20.99 -3.27
CA HIS A 268 -4.65 -22.01 -2.79
C HIS A 268 -3.73 -22.61 -3.88
N HIS A 269 -3.53 -21.91 -5.01
CA HIS A 269 -2.58 -22.34 -6.04
C HIS A 269 -1.15 -22.03 -5.58
N VAL A 270 -0.36 -23.09 -5.36
CA VAL A 270 1.05 -22.98 -4.99
C VAL A 270 1.91 -22.86 -6.25
N GLY A 271 2.68 -21.80 -6.35
CA GLY A 271 3.63 -21.55 -7.44
C GLY A 271 3.57 -20.14 -7.97
N ARG A 272 4.32 -19.91 -9.05
CA ARG A 272 4.53 -18.60 -9.66
C ARG A 272 4.07 -18.58 -11.11
N VAL A 273 3.93 -17.39 -11.67
CA VAL A 273 3.41 -17.16 -13.04
C VAL A 273 4.17 -17.93 -14.11
N GLU A 274 5.48 -18.13 -13.97
CA GLU A 274 6.32 -18.84 -14.93
C GLU A 274 5.91 -20.31 -15.11
N HIS A 275 5.35 -20.92 -14.06
CA HIS A 275 4.94 -22.32 -14.06
C HIS A 275 3.44 -22.51 -14.24
N LEU A 276 2.63 -21.61 -13.66
CA LEU A 276 1.17 -21.74 -13.63
C LEU A 276 0.47 -20.97 -14.75
N GLY A 277 1.13 -19.95 -15.31
CA GLY A 277 0.53 -19.00 -16.23
C GLY A 277 -0.33 -17.96 -15.50
N SER A 278 -0.46 -16.77 -16.10
CA SER A 278 -1.07 -15.62 -15.43
C SER A 278 -2.59 -15.77 -15.18
N ASN A 279 -3.28 -16.64 -15.94
CA ASN A 279 -4.71 -16.89 -15.76
C ASN A 279 -5.01 -17.63 -14.44
N ALA A 280 -4.13 -18.53 -14.02
CA ALA A 280 -4.29 -19.29 -12.80
C ALA A 280 -4.40 -18.40 -11.54
N ALA A 281 -3.86 -17.18 -11.59
CA ALA A 281 -3.96 -16.23 -10.48
C ALA A 281 -5.40 -15.80 -10.17
N SER A 282 -6.31 -15.87 -11.13
CA SER A 282 -7.72 -15.47 -10.99
C SER A 282 -8.70 -16.64 -10.98
N GLU A 283 -8.22 -17.88 -11.13
CA GLU A 283 -9.07 -19.06 -11.08
C GLU A 283 -9.46 -19.43 -9.65
N ASN A 284 -10.74 -19.72 -9.43
CA ASN A 284 -11.27 -20.19 -8.13
C ASN A 284 -10.97 -19.27 -6.93
N VAL A 285 -10.77 -17.98 -7.16
CA VAL A 285 -10.58 -17.01 -6.06
C VAL A 285 -11.86 -16.88 -5.23
N ARG A 286 -11.70 -16.54 -3.95
CA ARG A 286 -12.79 -16.43 -2.97
C ARG A 286 -12.94 -14.97 -2.50
N PRO A 287 -13.76 -14.15 -3.17
CA PRO A 287 -13.98 -12.76 -2.77
C PRO A 287 -14.53 -12.58 -1.36
N GLU A 288 -15.27 -13.57 -0.84
CA GLU A 288 -15.77 -13.56 0.54
C GLU A 288 -14.66 -13.62 1.57
N VAL A 289 -13.58 -14.39 1.32
CA VAL A 289 -12.37 -14.44 2.18
C VAL A 289 -11.59 -13.12 2.09
N MET A 290 -11.49 -12.54 0.90
CA MET A 290 -10.91 -11.19 0.74
C MET A 290 -11.67 -10.16 1.58
N ARG A 291 -13.02 -10.22 1.61
CA ARG A 291 -13.82 -9.32 2.44
C ARG A 291 -13.56 -9.48 3.93
N GLU A 292 -13.38 -10.72 4.45
CA GLU A 292 -12.98 -10.94 5.83
C GLU A 292 -11.62 -10.28 6.14
N ALA A 293 -10.64 -10.50 5.27
CA ALA A 293 -9.30 -9.91 5.43
C ALA A 293 -9.34 -8.36 5.42
N VAL A 294 -10.14 -7.76 4.55
CA VAL A 294 -10.34 -6.29 4.50
C VAL A 294 -11.04 -5.78 5.78
N VAL A 295 -12.03 -6.50 6.33
CA VAL A 295 -12.62 -6.12 7.63
C VAL A 295 -11.54 -6.14 8.71
N MET A 296 -10.67 -7.15 8.73
CA MET A 296 -9.57 -7.18 9.69
C MET A 296 -8.60 -6.02 9.45
N GLN A 297 -8.20 -5.75 8.22
CA GLN A 297 -7.32 -4.64 7.85
C GLN A 297 -7.87 -3.29 8.37
N MET A 298 -9.17 -3.05 8.22
CA MET A 298 -9.82 -1.81 8.63
C MET A 298 -10.12 -1.71 10.13
N THR A 299 -9.94 -2.79 10.88
CA THR A 299 -10.25 -2.83 12.32
C THR A 299 -9.07 -3.18 13.21
N TRP A 300 -7.95 -3.68 12.65
CA TRP A 300 -6.72 -3.99 13.39
C TRP A 300 -5.93 -2.72 13.75
N PRO A 301 -5.11 -2.72 14.84
CA PRO A 301 -4.18 -1.63 15.12
C PRO A 301 -3.17 -1.42 13.98
N GLY A 302 -3.03 -0.19 13.51
CA GLY A 302 -2.15 0.19 12.41
C GLY A 302 -2.86 1.07 11.39
N ALA A 303 -2.16 1.43 10.31
CA ALA A 303 -2.66 2.22 9.20
C ALA A 303 -3.12 1.29 8.07
N PRO A 304 -4.42 1.14 7.81
CA PRO A 304 -4.90 0.33 6.68
C PRO A 304 -4.33 0.86 5.37
N THR A 305 -3.69 -0.02 4.61
CA THR A 305 -3.01 0.32 3.36
C THR A 305 -3.51 -0.56 2.23
N VAL A 306 -4.13 0.05 1.22
CA VAL A 306 -4.65 -0.65 0.05
C VAL A 306 -3.60 -0.61 -1.05
N TYR A 307 -3.14 -1.78 -1.52
CA TYR A 307 -2.36 -1.86 -2.74
C TYR A 307 -3.28 -1.66 -3.92
N TYR A 308 -2.95 -0.75 -4.83
CA TYR A 308 -3.82 -0.39 -5.95
C TYR A 308 -4.35 -1.64 -6.66
N GLY A 309 -5.65 -1.66 -6.95
CA GLY A 309 -6.29 -2.77 -7.64
C GLY A 309 -6.86 -3.86 -6.72
N ASP A 310 -6.46 -3.97 -5.46
CA ASP A 310 -7.10 -4.89 -4.51
C ASP A 310 -8.58 -4.55 -4.36
N GLU A 311 -8.90 -3.25 -4.30
CA GLU A 311 -10.26 -2.74 -4.26
C GLU A 311 -11.05 -2.97 -5.56
N ALA A 312 -10.35 -3.22 -6.66
CA ALA A 312 -10.92 -3.49 -7.99
C ALA A 312 -10.95 -4.99 -8.35
N GLY A 313 -10.54 -5.88 -7.42
CA GLY A 313 -10.52 -7.32 -7.64
C GLY A 313 -9.35 -7.81 -8.50
N VAL A 314 -8.26 -7.06 -8.59
CA VAL A 314 -7.07 -7.46 -9.36
C VAL A 314 -6.39 -8.65 -8.71
N CYS A 315 -6.11 -9.67 -9.50
CA CYS A 315 -5.34 -10.85 -9.13
C CYS A 315 -3.92 -10.78 -9.71
N GLY A 316 -2.99 -11.55 -9.15
CA GLY A 316 -1.62 -11.70 -9.64
C GLY A 316 -0.78 -12.52 -8.67
N PHE A 317 0.09 -13.38 -9.19
CA PHE A 317 1.14 -14.02 -8.42
C PHE A 317 2.18 -12.99 -7.99
N THR A 318 3.23 -13.38 -7.29
CA THR A 318 4.30 -12.48 -6.86
C THR A 318 4.94 -11.71 -8.02
N ASP A 319 5.71 -10.68 -7.73
CA ASP A 319 6.41 -9.87 -8.75
C ASP A 319 6.99 -10.73 -9.88
N PRO A 320 6.77 -10.36 -11.17
CA PRO A 320 6.13 -9.12 -11.67
C PRO A 320 4.62 -9.21 -11.90
N ASP A 321 3.96 -10.38 -11.73
CA ASP A 321 2.57 -10.61 -12.12
C ASP A 321 1.55 -9.84 -11.24
N ASN A 322 1.89 -9.52 -10.00
CA ASN A 322 1.07 -8.68 -9.12
C ASN A 322 0.97 -7.22 -9.57
N ARG A 323 1.88 -6.74 -10.44
CA ARG A 323 1.95 -5.36 -10.94
C ARG A 323 1.12 -5.15 -12.21
N ARG A 324 0.02 -5.87 -12.35
CA ARG A 324 -0.93 -5.70 -13.47
C ARG A 324 -1.51 -4.30 -13.46
N THR A 325 -1.87 -3.79 -14.66
CA THR A 325 -2.51 -2.48 -14.79
C THR A 325 -3.86 -2.43 -14.07
N TYR A 326 -4.21 -1.24 -13.57
CA TYR A 326 -5.53 -1.01 -12.98
C TYR A 326 -6.63 -1.19 -14.05
N PRO A 327 -7.71 -1.94 -13.77
CA PRO A 327 -8.72 -2.28 -14.76
C PRO A 327 -9.76 -1.16 -14.95
N TRP A 328 -9.34 0.01 -15.40
CA TRP A 328 -10.20 1.18 -15.59
C TRP A 328 -11.46 0.86 -16.41
N GLY A 329 -12.64 1.10 -15.82
CA GLY A 329 -13.94 0.82 -16.41
C GLY A 329 -14.38 -0.65 -16.35
N HIS A 330 -13.53 -1.53 -15.80
CA HIS A 330 -13.76 -2.97 -15.62
C HIS A 330 -13.51 -3.45 -14.20
N GLU A 331 -13.60 -2.53 -13.23
CA GLU A 331 -13.41 -2.83 -11.81
C GLU A 331 -14.49 -3.80 -11.31
N ASP A 332 -14.14 -4.69 -10.38
CA ASP A 332 -15.14 -5.37 -9.58
C ASP A 332 -15.90 -4.35 -8.72
N ARG A 333 -17.08 -3.98 -9.18
CA ARG A 333 -17.90 -2.93 -8.54
C ARG A 333 -18.36 -3.32 -7.13
N GLN A 334 -18.54 -4.61 -6.85
CA GLN A 334 -18.93 -5.08 -5.52
C GLN A 334 -17.75 -4.97 -4.56
N MET A 335 -16.56 -5.37 -4.98
CA MET A 335 -15.34 -5.24 -4.19
C MET A 335 -14.99 -3.78 -3.93
N LEU A 336 -15.15 -2.92 -4.94
CA LEU A 336 -14.92 -1.47 -4.82
C LEU A 336 -15.89 -0.82 -3.83
N ALA A 337 -17.19 -1.14 -3.93
CA ALA A 337 -18.21 -0.64 -3.00
C ALA A 337 -17.94 -1.14 -1.57
N PHE A 338 -17.51 -2.39 -1.43
CA PHE A 338 -17.13 -2.98 -0.15
C PHE A 338 -15.95 -2.25 0.50
N HIS A 339 -14.85 -2.02 -0.24
CA HIS A 339 -13.70 -1.28 0.28
C HIS A 339 -14.08 0.15 0.70
N LYS A 340 -14.86 0.86 -0.10
CA LYS A 340 -15.36 2.19 0.26
C LYS A 340 -16.14 2.18 1.58
N ALA A 341 -17.02 1.19 1.76
CA ALA A 341 -17.80 1.03 2.98
C ALA A 341 -16.92 0.68 4.19
N ALA A 342 -15.96 -0.23 4.05
CA ALA A 342 -15.04 -0.64 5.11
C ALA A 342 -14.08 0.50 5.52
N ILE A 343 -13.53 1.23 4.55
CA ILE A 343 -12.72 2.44 4.80
C ILE A 343 -13.54 3.48 5.57
N ARG A 344 -14.80 3.70 5.17
CA ARG A 344 -15.66 4.62 5.87
C ARG A 344 -15.93 4.18 7.31
N MET A 345 -16.22 2.90 7.54
CA MET A 345 -16.36 2.34 8.88
C MET A 345 -15.14 2.65 9.74
N HIS A 346 -13.93 2.42 9.23
CA HIS A 346 -12.68 2.76 9.93
C HIS A 346 -12.62 4.26 10.29
N ARG A 347 -12.97 5.12 9.36
CA ARG A 347 -12.80 6.57 9.50
C ARG A 347 -13.75 7.21 10.51
N ILE A 348 -15.02 6.78 10.53
CA ILE A 348 -16.04 7.34 11.41
C ILE A 348 -15.99 6.79 12.84
N ASN A 349 -15.18 5.76 13.10
CA ASN A 349 -15.02 5.16 14.42
C ASN A 349 -13.61 5.42 14.97
N PRO A 350 -13.38 6.49 15.76
CA PRO A 350 -12.06 6.85 16.27
C PRO A 350 -11.39 5.73 17.07
N VAL A 351 -12.15 4.89 17.73
CA VAL A 351 -11.64 3.74 18.49
C VAL A 351 -10.88 2.74 17.60
N LEU A 352 -11.15 2.67 16.30
CA LEU A 352 -10.40 1.82 15.37
C LEU A 352 -9.01 2.38 15.05
N LYS A 353 -8.80 3.68 15.26
CA LYS A 353 -7.50 4.34 15.03
C LYS A 353 -6.57 4.19 16.23
N THR A 354 -7.07 4.44 17.44
CA THR A 354 -6.23 4.58 18.65
C THR A 354 -6.65 3.68 19.80
N GLY A 355 -7.75 2.92 19.68
CA GLY A 355 -8.22 2.03 20.72
C GLY A 355 -7.29 0.84 20.97
N SER A 356 -7.30 0.35 22.20
CA SER A 356 -6.61 -0.88 22.58
C SER A 356 -7.22 -2.11 21.88
N LEU A 357 -6.45 -3.18 21.80
CA LEU A 357 -6.87 -4.48 21.28
C LEU A 357 -7.01 -5.49 22.40
N GLN A 358 -8.08 -6.30 22.37
CA GLN A 358 -8.28 -7.44 23.26
C GLN A 358 -8.85 -8.60 22.49
N PHE A 359 -8.18 -9.75 22.46
CA PHE A 359 -8.76 -10.99 21.97
C PHE A 359 -9.88 -11.48 22.89
N LEU A 360 -11.00 -11.87 22.30
CA LEU A 360 -12.19 -12.33 23.00
C LEU A 360 -12.50 -13.81 22.74
N LEU A 361 -12.19 -14.27 21.53
CA LEU A 361 -12.45 -15.64 21.08
C LEU A 361 -11.34 -16.08 20.15
N THR A 362 -10.82 -17.28 20.38
CA THR A 362 -9.98 -18.03 19.45
C THR A 362 -10.52 -19.45 19.39
N ASP A 363 -10.99 -19.87 18.23
CA ASP A 363 -11.46 -21.23 17.95
C ASP A 363 -11.07 -21.56 16.50
N TYR A 364 -11.14 -22.83 16.11
CA TYR A 364 -10.78 -23.24 14.74
C TYR A 364 -11.64 -22.50 13.70
N ASN A 365 -10.98 -21.78 12.77
CA ASN A 365 -11.59 -20.90 11.77
C ASN A 365 -12.50 -19.79 12.35
N CYS A 366 -12.49 -19.55 13.66
CA CYS A 366 -13.26 -18.49 14.29
C CYS A 366 -12.37 -17.59 15.12
N LEU A 367 -12.54 -16.28 14.95
CA LEU A 367 -11.77 -15.27 15.66
C LEU A 367 -12.69 -14.15 16.15
N GLY A 368 -12.43 -13.67 17.36
CA GLY A 368 -13.12 -12.51 17.90
C GLY A 368 -12.17 -11.61 18.69
N TYR A 369 -12.24 -10.32 18.45
CA TYR A 369 -11.50 -9.33 19.23
C TYR A 369 -12.29 -8.04 19.42
N ALA A 370 -11.84 -7.22 20.35
CA ALA A 370 -12.36 -5.89 20.60
C ALA A 370 -11.32 -4.82 20.29
N ARG A 371 -11.79 -3.70 19.76
CA ARG A 371 -11.11 -2.41 19.82
C ARG A 371 -11.83 -1.54 20.82
N PHE A 372 -11.13 -0.94 21.78
CA PHE A 372 -11.82 -0.23 22.84
C PHE A 372 -11.01 0.93 23.42
N THR A 373 -11.75 1.91 23.89
CA THR A 373 -11.33 2.98 24.78
C THR A 373 -12.17 2.92 26.06
N ARG A 374 -12.07 3.92 26.92
CA ARG A 374 -12.95 4.02 28.10
C ARG A 374 -14.42 4.26 27.74
N SER A 375 -14.67 4.94 26.61
CA SER A 375 -16.01 5.36 26.18
C SER A 375 -16.59 4.54 25.04
N GLU A 376 -15.76 3.94 24.21
CA GLU A 376 -16.18 3.28 22.98
C GLU A 376 -15.65 1.84 22.92
N GLN A 377 -16.50 0.93 22.49
CA GLN A 377 -16.15 -0.48 22.28
C GLN A 377 -16.70 -0.95 20.93
N ILE A 378 -15.83 -1.56 20.14
CA ILE A 378 -16.17 -2.27 18.90
C ILE A 378 -15.73 -3.72 19.05
N ILE A 379 -16.62 -4.65 18.72
CA ILE A 379 -16.39 -6.08 18.69
C ILE A 379 -16.35 -6.53 17.24
N VAL A 380 -15.32 -7.25 16.87
CA VAL A 380 -15.13 -7.79 15.52
C VAL A 380 -15.09 -9.32 15.60
N LEU A 381 -15.89 -9.97 14.78
CA LEU A 381 -16.04 -11.43 14.78
C LEU A 381 -15.88 -11.97 13.36
N PHE A 382 -15.23 -13.12 13.25
CA PHE A 382 -15.01 -13.84 12.00
C PHE A 382 -15.41 -15.30 12.13
N ASN A 383 -15.97 -15.85 11.07
CA ASN A 383 -16.19 -17.27 10.89
C ASN A 383 -15.70 -17.68 9.48
N ASN A 384 -14.46 -18.12 9.35
CA ASN A 384 -13.86 -18.60 8.11
C ASN A 384 -14.13 -20.12 7.87
N ASN A 385 -15.15 -20.70 8.54
CA ASN A 385 -15.62 -22.05 8.23
C ASN A 385 -16.54 -22.04 7.00
N ASP A 386 -16.68 -23.20 6.38
CA ASP A 386 -17.67 -23.43 5.33
C ASP A 386 -19.10 -23.63 5.87
N GLU A 387 -19.28 -23.63 7.19
CA GLU A 387 -20.56 -23.83 7.90
C GLU A 387 -20.87 -22.64 8.82
N GLU A 388 -22.16 -22.49 9.14
CA GLU A 388 -22.59 -21.54 10.19
C GLU A 388 -22.03 -21.97 11.55
N ARG A 389 -21.57 -20.99 12.34
CA ARG A 389 -21.09 -21.20 13.71
C ARG A 389 -21.86 -20.33 14.70
N GLU A 390 -22.17 -20.93 15.86
CA GLU A 390 -22.67 -20.18 17.01
C GLU A 390 -21.49 -19.81 17.92
N LEU A 391 -21.23 -18.50 18.04
CA LEU A 391 -20.11 -17.94 18.80
C LEU A 391 -20.60 -17.42 20.15
N LYS A 392 -19.92 -17.84 21.21
CA LYS A 392 -20.12 -17.32 22.57
C LYS A 392 -18.96 -16.41 22.93
N VAL A 393 -19.21 -15.11 22.99
CA VAL A 393 -18.14 -14.09 23.06
C VAL A 393 -18.20 -13.33 24.37
N PRO A 394 -17.15 -13.40 25.24
CA PRO A 394 -17.09 -12.74 26.52
C PRO A 394 -16.74 -11.25 26.39
N VAL A 395 -17.71 -10.42 26.01
CA VAL A 395 -17.50 -8.98 25.73
C VAL A 395 -17.17 -8.15 26.96
N TRP A 396 -17.39 -8.70 28.18
CA TRP A 396 -16.96 -8.07 29.42
C TRP A 396 -15.44 -7.83 29.48
N MET A 397 -14.64 -8.63 28.76
CA MET A 397 -13.20 -8.47 28.66
C MET A 397 -12.80 -7.13 27.98
N ALA A 398 -13.70 -6.54 27.21
CA ALA A 398 -13.54 -5.23 26.57
C ALA A 398 -14.18 -4.09 27.38
N GLY A 399 -14.54 -4.32 28.64
CA GLY A 399 -15.17 -3.33 29.50
C GLY A 399 -16.66 -3.11 29.23
N ILE A 400 -17.33 -4.00 28.49
CA ILE A 400 -18.77 -4.00 28.31
C ILE A 400 -19.42 -4.61 29.55
N GLY A 401 -20.46 -3.96 30.10
CA GLY A 401 -21.12 -4.39 31.32
C GLY A 401 -21.80 -5.76 31.21
N ARG A 402 -22.41 -6.21 32.33
CA ARG A 402 -23.11 -7.50 32.36
C ARG A 402 -24.34 -7.52 31.49
N GLU A 403 -24.99 -6.38 31.33
CA GLU A 403 -26.20 -6.19 30.54
C GLU A 403 -25.97 -5.04 29.56
N GLY A 404 -26.69 -5.02 28.44
CA GLY A 404 -26.64 -4.00 27.43
C GLY A 404 -26.96 -4.52 26.04
N ARG A 405 -26.74 -3.67 25.06
CA ARG A 405 -26.93 -3.99 23.64
C ARG A 405 -25.72 -3.62 22.80
N LEU A 406 -25.42 -4.42 21.81
CA LEU A 406 -24.49 -4.11 20.74
C LEU A 406 -25.27 -3.94 19.45
N GLU A 407 -25.00 -2.87 18.71
CA GLU A 407 -25.53 -2.62 17.37
C GLU A 407 -24.55 -3.17 16.34
N ARG A 408 -25.00 -3.97 15.40
CA ARG A 408 -24.18 -4.37 14.27
C ARG A 408 -24.06 -3.17 13.32
N ILE A 409 -22.84 -2.77 13.05
CA ILE A 409 -22.55 -1.61 12.18
C ILE A 409 -22.02 -2.02 10.82
N PHE A 410 -21.47 -3.23 10.70
CA PHE A 410 -20.94 -3.75 9.45
C PHE A 410 -21.04 -5.29 9.44
N TYR A 411 -21.30 -5.83 8.27
CA TYR A 411 -21.45 -7.28 8.09
C TYR A 411 -21.06 -7.68 6.67
N SER A 412 -20.41 -8.83 6.51
CA SER A 412 -20.16 -9.44 5.21
C SER A 412 -20.26 -10.96 5.30
N ASP A 413 -20.71 -11.61 4.22
CA ASP A 413 -20.72 -13.04 4.03
C ASP A 413 -20.55 -13.39 2.53
N LYS A 414 -20.70 -14.66 2.16
CA LYS A 414 -20.60 -15.10 0.76
C LYS A 414 -21.58 -14.42 -0.20
N ASN A 415 -22.69 -13.88 0.30
CA ASN A 415 -23.73 -13.24 -0.52
C ASN A 415 -23.49 -11.73 -0.73
N GLY A 416 -22.48 -11.15 -0.03
CA GLY A 416 -22.17 -9.73 -0.12
C GLY A 416 -21.92 -9.08 1.23
N PHE A 417 -22.33 -7.82 1.37
CA PHE A 417 -22.14 -7.07 2.61
C PHE A 417 -23.30 -6.13 2.91
N SER A 418 -23.40 -5.71 4.16
CA SER A 418 -24.32 -4.67 4.60
C SER A 418 -23.64 -3.71 5.56
N VAL A 419 -24.11 -2.47 5.51
CA VAL A 419 -23.73 -1.43 6.45
C VAL A 419 -24.99 -1.08 7.24
N ASP A 420 -24.93 -1.34 8.53
CA ASP A 420 -26.02 -1.06 9.45
C ASP A 420 -25.74 0.29 10.15
N GLY A 421 -26.76 1.11 10.40
CA GLY A 421 -26.60 2.40 11.05
C GLY A 421 -27.50 3.49 10.51
N SER A 422 -27.49 4.68 11.12
CA SER A 422 -28.32 5.78 10.66
C SER A 422 -27.78 6.42 9.38
N ARG A 423 -28.67 6.72 8.43
CA ARG A 423 -28.34 7.43 7.19
C ARG A 423 -27.58 8.75 7.44
N ARG A 424 -27.88 9.44 8.54
CA ARG A 424 -27.20 10.70 8.91
C ARG A 424 -25.70 10.54 9.19
N ASP A 425 -25.27 9.43 9.77
CA ASP A 425 -23.86 9.20 10.07
C ASP A 425 -23.03 8.95 8.80
N TRP A 426 -23.71 8.55 7.73
CA TRP A 426 -23.11 8.24 6.44
C TRP A 426 -23.23 9.40 5.42
N GLU A 427 -24.32 10.15 5.39
CA GLU A 427 -24.56 11.22 4.41
C GLU A 427 -23.81 12.53 4.72
N ASN A 428 -23.65 12.89 5.99
CA ASN A 428 -23.02 14.16 6.37
C ASN A 428 -21.49 14.21 6.12
N GLN A 429 -20.86 13.11 5.70
CA GLN A 429 -19.43 13.07 5.43
C GLN A 429 -19.09 12.92 3.94
N ASP A 430 -20.09 12.65 3.08
CA ASP A 430 -19.85 12.50 1.63
C ASP A 430 -19.43 13.84 0.98
N ALA A 431 -19.86 14.97 1.54
CA ALA A 431 -19.45 16.30 1.09
C ALA A 431 -17.96 16.61 1.26
N PHE A 432 -17.22 15.80 2.01
CA PHE A 432 -15.79 16.03 2.28
C PHE A 432 -14.86 15.23 1.34
N TRP A 433 -15.40 14.32 0.50
CA TRP A 433 -14.56 13.28 -0.11
C TRP A 433 -14.43 13.28 -1.62
N MET A 434 -15.32 13.95 -2.30
CA MET A 434 -15.22 14.12 -3.75
C MET A 434 -15.60 15.58 -4.05
N PRO A 435 -14.68 16.40 -4.53
CA PRO A 435 -15.04 17.63 -5.21
C PRO A 435 -16.08 17.32 -6.28
N GLU A 436 -17.04 18.21 -6.48
CA GLU A 436 -18.11 18.03 -7.48
C GLU A 436 -17.57 17.76 -8.89
N ASP A 437 -16.39 18.28 -9.20
CA ASP A 437 -15.65 18.04 -10.44
C ASP A 437 -15.19 16.57 -10.60
N VAL A 438 -14.88 15.87 -9.52
CA VAL A 438 -14.58 14.43 -9.56
C VAL A 438 -15.84 13.58 -9.68
N MET A 439 -16.95 14.05 -9.09
CA MET A 439 -18.27 13.41 -9.23
C MET A 439 -18.86 13.61 -10.62
N SER A 440 -18.55 14.72 -11.28
CA SER A 440 -19.04 15.03 -12.63
C SER A 440 -18.30 14.32 -13.76
N GLY A 441 -17.25 13.57 -13.46
CA GLY A 441 -16.43 12.88 -14.48
C GLY A 441 -15.61 13.82 -15.37
N THR A 442 -15.62 15.11 -15.07
CA THR A 442 -14.75 16.09 -15.74
C THR A 442 -13.36 16.04 -15.09
N TYR A 443 -12.59 15.01 -15.40
CA TYR A 443 -11.17 15.04 -15.16
C TYR A 443 -10.51 15.97 -16.18
N THR A 444 -10.34 17.21 -15.82
CA THR A 444 -9.38 18.07 -16.50
C THR A 444 -7.97 17.74 -15.97
N TRP A 445 -7.48 16.57 -16.29
CA TRP A 445 -6.06 16.29 -16.19
C TRP A 445 -5.37 17.15 -17.23
N LEU A 446 -4.80 18.27 -16.79
CA LEU A 446 -4.02 19.15 -17.67
C LEU A 446 -4.75 19.46 -18.98
N SER A 447 -6.08 19.47 -19.01
CA SER A 447 -6.83 20.06 -20.09
C SER A 447 -7.00 21.53 -19.75
N GLY A 448 -6.44 22.32 -20.49
CA GLY A 448 -6.48 23.76 -20.35
C GLY A 448 -5.15 24.33 -20.77
N ASN A 449 -5.10 25.60 -20.84
CA ASN A 449 -3.97 26.35 -21.30
C ASN A 449 -2.67 26.08 -20.50
N ASP A 450 -2.78 25.57 -19.27
CA ASP A 450 -1.62 25.23 -18.45
C ASP A 450 -0.86 24.00 -18.94
N ALA A 451 -1.54 23.05 -19.58
CA ALA A 451 -0.85 21.96 -20.27
C ALA A 451 -0.18 22.43 -21.56
N GLY A 452 -0.72 23.45 -22.20
CA GLY A 452 -0.19 24.03 -23.42
C GLY A 452 1.14 24.76 -23.24
N GLU A 453 1.36 25.36 -22.07
CA GLU A 453 2.63 26.04 -21.80
C GLU A 453 3.80 25.10 -21.48
N LEU A 454 3.49 23.87 -21.05
CA LEU A 454 4.50 22.85 -20.76
C LEU A 454 4.63 21.77 -21.83
N ALA A 455 3.67 21.71 -22.74
CA ALA A 455 3.62 20.66 -23.77
C ALA A 455 3.97 21.10 -25.20
N PRO A 456 4.20 22.38 -25.54
CA PRO A 456 4.32 22.77 -26.94
C PRO A 456 5.47 22.08 -27.68
N GLU A 457 6.53 21.74 -26.96
CA GLU A 457 7.65 21.03 -27.58
C GLU A 457 7.46 19.50 -27.60
N THR A 458 6.57 18.99 -26.76
CA THR A 458 6.31 17.55 -26.70
C THR A 458 5.38 17.07 -27.80
N SER A 459 4.49 17.94 -28.27
CA SER A 459 3.59 17.62 -29.38
C SER A 459 4.30 17.62 -30.73
N GLU A 460 5.23 18.53 -30.95
CA GLU A 460 6.00 18.58 -32.18
C GLU A 460 7.06 17.48 -32.27
N ASN A 461 7.57 17.02 -31.14
CA ASN A 461 8.55 15.95 -31.07
C ASN A 461 7.95 14.56 -30.89
N GLY A 462 6.62 14.43 -30.86
CA GLY A 462 5.93 13.15 -30.79
C GLY A 462 6.22 12.33 -29.53
N ILE A 463 6.59 12.93 -28.43
CA ILE A 463 7.04 12.20 -27.23
C ILE A 463 5.93 11.43 -26.55
N TRP A 464 4.67 11.78 -26.81
CA TRP A 464 3.51 11.07 -26.26
C TRP A 464 2.32 11.00 -27.22
N THR A 465 2.54 11.26 -28.48
CA THR A 465 1.43 11.46 -29.40
C THR A 465 1.11 10.31 -30.31
N GLU A 466 1.98 9.37 -30.41
CA GLU A 466 1.75 8.24 -31.29
C GLU A 466 2.21 6.97 -30.64
N GLU A 467 1.50 6.41 -29.84
CA GLU A 467 1.66 5.04 -29.51
C GLU A 467 1.02 4.67 -28.26
N SER A 468 -0.04 3.92 -28.43
CA SER A 468 0.01 3.10 -27.50
C SER A 468 -1.01 2.21 -27.13
N THR A 469 -1.51 1.59 -27.92
CA THR A 469 -2.27 0.44 -27.52
C THR A 469 -1.61 -0.78 -28.04
N ARG A 470 -1.83 -1.84 -27.41
CA ARG A 470 -1.29 -3.08 -27.80
C ARG A 470 -2.31 -3.92 -28.53
N THR A 471 -2.00 -4.33 -29.72
CA THR A 471 -2.51 -5.56 -30.28
C THR A 471 -1.31 -6.45 -30.52
N ASP A 472 -1.43 -7.71 -30.20
CA ASP A 472 -0.39 -8.72 -30.43
C ASP A 472 0.96 -8.43 -29.76
N GLY A 473 0.90 -7.90 -28.57
CA GLY A 473 2.11 -7.66 -27.83
C GLY A 473 2.78 -6.31 -28.10
N ASN A 474 2.28 -5.51 -29.04
CA ASN A 474 2.86 -4.21 -29.38
C ASN A 474 1.95 -3.05 -28.94
N TRP A 475 2.55 -1.93 -28.60
CA TRP A 475 1.85 -0.71 -28.24
C TRP A 475 1.50 0.08 -29.51
N ILE A 476 0.26 0.51 -29.63
CA ILE A 476 -0.24 1.34 -30.71
C ILE A 476 -0.49 2.75 -30.20
N GLY A 477 0.04 3.75 -30.86
CA GLY A 477 -0.15 5.15 -30.48
C GLY A 477 -1.44 5.76 -30.99
N HIS A 478 -1.95 6.72 -30.24
CA HIS A 478 -3.01 7.61 -30.69
C HIS A 478 -2.44 8.99 -30.97
N ARG A 479 -2.93 9.65 -32.02
CA ARG A 479 -2.51 11.01 -32.37
C ARG A 479 -3.09 12.03 -31.41
N ALA A 480 -2.30 13.05 -31.11
CA ALA A 480 -2.79 14.22 -30.38
C ALA A 480 -3.91 14.89 -31.21
N GLY A 481 -5.10 15.04 -30.61
CA GLY A 481 -6.26 15.64 -31.28
C GLY A 481 -7.42 14.68 -31.52
N GLU A 482 -7.22 13.39 -31.51
CA GLU A 482 -8.33 12.48 -31.27
C GLU A 482 -8.65 12.55 -29.78
N GLN A 483 -9.79 13.15 -29.47
CA GLN A 483 -10.33 13.05 -28.10
C GLN A 483 -10.32 11.57 -27.77
N ALA A 484 -9.49 11.23 -26.81
CA ALA A 484 -9.36 9.86 -26.38
C ALA A 484 -10.75 9.37 -26.00
N GLY A 485 -11.34 8.53 -26.81
CA GLY A 485 -12.65 7.94 -26.60
C GLY A 485 -12.76 7.04 -25.36
N TRP A 486 -11.82 7.19 -24.48
CA TRP A 486 -11.67 6.51 -23.21
C TRP A 486 -12.58 7.07 -22.11
N LEU A 487 -13.12 8.29 -22.31
CA LEU A 487 -13.92 8.99 -21.32
C LEU A 487 -15.39 9.12 -21.72
N HIS A 488 -15.74 8.73 -22.92
CA HIS A 488 -17.13 8.76 -23.40
C HIS A 488 -17.51 7.41 -24.01
N SER A 489 -17.68 6.39 -23.19
CA SER A 489 -18.68 5.38 -23.49
C SER A 489 -20.04 6.05 -23.40
N PRO A 490 -20.87 6.06 -24.47
CA PRO A 490 -22.25 6.52 -24.39
C PRO A 490 -23.02 5.58 -23.44
N GLY A 491 -23.10 5.90 -22.19
CA GLY A 491 -23.67 5.07 -21.13
C GLY A 491 -23.23 5.52 -19.73
N CYS A 492 -22.11 6.24 -19.62
CA CYS A 492 -21.65 6.74 -18.33
C CYS A 492 -22.49 7.92 -17.79
N GLU A 493 -23.13 8.69 -18.65
CA GLU A 493 -23.94 9.85 -18.22
C GLU A 493 -25.23 9.46 -17.47
N ASN A 494 -25.75 8.25 -17.68
CA ASN A 494 -26.95 7.77 -16.98
C ASN A 494 -26.65 6.87 -15.77
N GLU A 495 -25.40 6.48 -15.55
CA GLU A 495 -25.03 5.58 -14.44
C GLU A 495 -24.49 6.31 -13.20
N LEU A 496 -24.23 7.61 -13.27
CA LEU A 496 -23.83 8.41 -12.09
C LEU A 496 -24.94 8.50 -11.05
N SER A 497 -26.21 8.30 -11.43
CA SER A 497 -27.32 8.12 -10.48
C SER A 497 -27.36 6.72 -9.84
N ALA A 498 -26.65 5.74 -10.40
CA ALA A 498 -26.56 4.37 -9.87
C ALA A 498 -25.51 4.20 -8.76
N TRP A 499 -24.80 5.26 -8.40
CA TRP A 499 -23.98 5.32 -7.17
C TRP A 499 -24.82 5.50 -5.91
N ALA A 500 -26.13 5.75 -6.05
CA ALA A 500 -27.07 5.43 -5.01
C ALA A 500 -26.94 3.93 -4.73
N VAL A 501 -26.63 3.58 -3.50
CA VAL A 501 -26.72 2.23 -2.94
C VAL A 501 -27.97 1.56 -3.55
N PRO A 502 -27.87 0.38 -4.21
CA PRO A 502 -28.99 -0.22 -4.91
C PRO A 502 -30.24 -0.22 -4.04
N ALA A 503 -31.41 0.01 -4.62
CA ALA A 503 -32.68 0.09 -3.88
C ALA A 503 -33.01 -1.20 -3.07
N GLU A 504 -32.37 -2.32 -3.38
CA GLU A 504 -32.42 -3.54 -2.56
C GLU A 504 -31.75 -3.38 -1.19
N THR A 505 -30.83 -2.41 -1.01
CA THR A 505 -30.25 -2.08 0.28
C THR A 505 -31.22 -1.32 1.19
N GLU A 506 -32.37 -0.83 0.70
CA GLU A 506 -33.43 -0.29 1.58
C GLU A 506 -34.03 -1.36 2.51
N LYS A 507 -34.03 -2.63 2.13
CA LYS A 507 -34.44 -3.74 2.99
C LYS A 507 -33.43 -4.07 4.11
N LEU A 508 -32.17 -3.63 4.00
CA LEU A 508 -31.09 -3.88 4.95
C LEU A 508 -30.96 -2.82 6.06
N ARG A 509 -31.85 -1.83 6.10
CA ARG A 509 -31.87 -0.75 7.11
C ARG A 509 -32.45 -1.17 8.48
N ARG A 510 -32.67 -2.46 8.75
CA ARG A 510 -33.02 -2.88 10.10
C ARG A 510 -31.77 -2.83 10.96
N LYS A 511 -31.79 -1.96 11.97
CA LYS A 511 -30.80 -2.02 13.04
C LYS A 511 -30.81 -3.44 13.65
N VAL A 512 -29.68 -4.11 13.55
CA VAL A 512 -29.50 -5.46 14.10
C VAL A 512 -28.80 -5.30 15.44
N TYR A 513 -29.47 -5.76 16.49
CA TYR A 513 -28.93 -5.70 17.84
C TYR A 513 -28.61 -7.07 18.37
N CYS A 514 -27.51 -7.17 19.11
CA CYS A 514 -27.18 -8.33 19.93
C CYS A 514 -27.30 -7.95 21.41
N LYS A 515 -28.01 -8.75 22.18
CA LYS A 515 -28.15 -8.55 23.62
C LYS A 515 -26.93 -9.07 24.36
N VAL A 516 -26.45 -8.29 25.34
CA VAL A 516 -25.42 -8.74 26.28
C VAL A 516 -26.12 -9.35 27.49
N GLU A 517 -25.79 -10.60 27.80
CA GLU A 517 -26.30 -11.33 28.95
C GLU A 517 -25.14 -11.84 29.80
N SER A 518 -25.10 -11.44 31.07
CA SER A 518 -23.97 -11.77 31.98
C SER A 518 -22.58 -11.45 31.41
N GLY A 519 -22.45 -10.34 30.63
CA GLY A 519 -21.20 -9.93 30.00
C GLY A 519 -20.81 -10.72 28.74
N THR A 520 -21.72 -11.51 28.20
CA THR A 520 -21.49 -12.38 27.03
C THR A 520 -22.52 -12.10 25.94
N ILE A 521 -22.13 -12.25 24.68
CA ILE A 521 -23.07 -12.30 23.56
C ILE A 521 -23.04 -13.66 22.90
N HIS A 522 -24.19 -14.06 22.33
CA HIS A 522 -24.33 -15.23 21.49
C HIS A 522 -24.66 -14.78 20.06
N VAL A 523 -23.84 -15.15 19.11
CA VAL A 523 -23.97 -14.71 17.71
C VAL A 523 -23.85 -15.92 16.81
N LYS A 524 -24.78 -16.06 15.88
CA LYS A 524 -24.66 -16.99 14.75
C LYS A 524 -24.06 -16.28 13.57
N LEU A 525 -22.94 -16.74 13.09
CA LEU A 525 -22.30 -16.26 11.86
C LEU A 525 -22.37 -17.36 10.80
N PRO A 526 -22.90 -17.04 9.61
CA PRO A 526 -22.83 -17.92 8.44
C PRO A 526 -21.41 -18.30 8.08
N SER A 527 -21.27 -19.18 7.13
CA SER A 527 -20.01 -19.55 6.51
C SER A 527 -19.32 -18.32 5.92
N THR A 528 -18.01 -18.20 6.12
CA THR A 528 -17.14 -17.14 5.58
C THR A 528 -17.72 -15.74 5.79
N ALA A 529 -17.88 -15.37 7.07
CA ALA A 529 -18.57 -14.15 7.46
C ALA A 529 -17.79 -13.33 8.49
N ALA A 530 -17.83 -12.00 8.32
CA ALA A 530 -17.34 -11.03 9.28
C ALA A 530 -18.48 -10.13 9.79
N ALA A 531 -18.48 -9.83 11.09
CA ALA A 531 -19.43 -8.92 11.70
C ALA A 531 -18.75 -7.96 12.66
N VAL A 532 -19.13 -6.69 12.59
CA VAL A 532 -18.63 -5.64 13.45
C VAL A 532 -19.77 -5.03 14.25
N TYR A 533 -19.62 -5.02 15.56
CA TYR A 533 -20.62 -4.53 16.50
C TYR A 533 -20.06 -3.35 17.30
N ARG A 534 -20.90 -2.34 17.52
CA ARG A 534 -20.62 -1.21 18.38
C ARG A 534 -21.49 -1.26 19.63
N ARG A 535 -20.93 -0.90 20.80
CA ARG A 535 -21.73 -0.74 22.02
C ARG A 535 -22.71 0.42 21.84
N VAL A 536 -23.98 0.21 22.19
CA VAL A 536 -24.99 1.26 22.28
C VAL A 536 -24.78 2.02 23.58
N SER A 537 -24.77 3.37 23.53
CA SER A 537 -24.61 4.18 24.72
C SER A 537 -25.88 4.22 25.56
N SER A 538 -25.76 4.43 26.88
CA SER A 538 -26.89 4.51 27.79
C SER A 538 -27.90 5.63 27.40
N SER A 539 -27.42 6.71 26.76
CA SER A 539 -28.26 7.80 26.24
C SER A 539 -29.04 7.39 24.98
N GLU A 540 -28.53 6.46 24.19
CA GLU A 540 -29.23 5.88 23.04
C GLU A 540 -30.21 4.77 23.46
N GLU A 541 -29.90 4.03 24.54
CA GLU A 541 -30.82 3.05 25.11
C GLU A 541 -32.13 3.66 25.64
N MET A 542 -32.09 4.89 26.12
CA MET A 542 -33.27 5.63 26.62
C MET A 542 -34.14 6.23 25.50
N ARG A 543 -33.69 6.25 24.28
CA ARG A 543 -34.42 6.84 23.13
C ARG A 543 -35.01 5.78 22.17
N GLY A 544 -34.78 4.53 22.37
CA GLY A 544 -35.31 3.40 21.58
C GLY A 544 -36.21 2.51 22.39
#